data_0909e952154ca32083d8ea2457eee576
#
_entry.id   0909e952154ca32083d8ea2457eee576
#
_cell.length_a   1.000
_cell.length_b   1.000
_cell.length_c   1.000
_cell.angle_alpha   90.00
_cell.angle_beta   90.00
_cell.angle_gamma   90.00
#
_symmetry.space_group_name_H-M   'P 1'
#
loop_
_entity.id
_entity.type
_entity.pdbx_description
1 polymer ?
#
loop_
_entity_poly.entity_id
_entity_poly.type
_entity_poly.pdbx_seq_one_letter_code
_entity_poly.pdbx_strand_id
1 'polypeptide(L)'
;MIINGKTGLTGLLGSPVGHSKSPMMHNTSFQELGINYVYLCFDVGIEGLSGAVDGLVSLGAKGWNCTMPNKSKMAQLCDVLSPAASITGSVNTVVNENGKLMGYNTDGTGYMRAVKEAGFSIKGEKMTLLGAGGAATSILVQAALDGVREISVFCRPGKSTEHARQVINQRSEEHTSELQSRITIS
;
A
#
# COMPACT_ATOMS: atom_id res chain seq x y z
N MET A 1 3.51 27.74 -0.25
CA MET A 1 4.71 26.97 -0.63
C MET A 1 5.42 27.69 -1.78
N ILE A 2 6.75 27.86 -1.66
CA ILE A 2 7.57 28.46 -2.74
C ILE A 2 8.32 27.32 -3.42
N ILE A 3 8.03 27.09 -4.70
CA ILE A 3 8.74 26.10 -5.52
C ILE A 3 10.01 26.75 -6.08
N ASN A 4 11.15 26.07 -5.93
CA ASN A 4 12.47 26.53 -6.41
C ASN A 4 13.32 25.32 -6.84
N GLY A 5 14.57 25.58 -7.32
CA GLY A 5 15.46 24.54 -7.84
C GLY A 5 15.88 23.46 -6.82
N LYS A 6 15.51 23.57 -5.55
CA LYS A 6 15.77 22.57 -4.48
C LYS A 6 14.52 21.81 -4.09
N THR A 7 13.36 22.11 -4.69
CA THR A 7 12.10 21.45 -4.34
C THR A 7 12.11 19.99 -4.80
N GLY A 8 11.91 19.08 -3.84
CA GLY A 8 11.84 17.64 -4.13
C GLY A 8 10.54 17.26 -4.81
N LEU A 9 10.61 16.41 -5.82
CA LEU A 9 9.45 15.87 -6.53
C LEU A 9 8.92 14.62 -5.83
N THR A 10 7.61 14.58 -5.63
CA THR A 10 6.83 13.40 -5.21
C THR A 10 5.53 13.32 -5.99
N GLY A 11 4.81 12.21 -5.94
CA GLY A 11 3.55 12.14 -6.69
C GLY A 11 2.72 10.89 -6.51
N LEU A 12 1.67 10.79 -7.31
CA LEU A 12 0.78 9.65 -7.42
C LEU A 12 0.79 9.10 -8.84
N LEU A 13 1.05 7.81 -8.99
CA LEU A 13 0.89 7.07 -10.25
C LEU A 13 -0.38 6.22 -10.21
N GLY A 14 -1.27 6.40 -11.18
CA GLY A 14 -2.52 5.65 -11.32
C GLY A 14 -3.32 6.12 -12.52
N SER A 15 -4.42 5.45 -12.83
CA SER A 15 -5.31 5.86 -13.93
C SER A 15 -6.74 5.36 -13.69
N PRO A 16 -7.75 6.28 -13.69
CA PRO A 16 -7.62 7.74 -13.73
C PRO A 16 -7.28 8.35 -12.36
N VAL A 17 -6.53 9.44 -12.32
CA VAL A 17 -6.15 10.13 -11.06
C VAL A 17 -6.61 11.58 -10.95
N GLY A 18 -7.30 12.10 -11.96
CA GLY A 18 -7.77 13.49 -12.00
C GLY A 18 -8.69 13.91 -10.83
N HIS A 19 -9.36 12.94 -10.20
CA HIS A 19 -10.25 13.17 -9.05
C HIS A 19 -9.52 13.05 -7.69
N SER A 20 -8.22 12.74 -7.69
CA SER A 20 -7.47 12.50 -6.46
C SER A 20 -7.31 13.76 -5.62
N LYS A 21 -7.55 13.64 -4.34
CA LYS A 21 -7.30 14.68 -3.33
C LYS A 21 -5.89 14.62 -2.72
N SER A 22 -5.09 13.62 -3.10
CA SER A 22 -3.73 13.43 -2.57
C SER A 22 -2.83 14.66 -2.75
N PRO A 23 -2.84 15.39 -3.89
CA PRO A 23 -2.02 16.60 -4.03
C PRO A 23 -2.37 17.67 -3.00
N MET A 24 -3.65 17.91 -2.77
CA MET A 24 -4.09 18.88 -1.77
C MET A 24 -3.61 18.48 -0.36
N MET A 25 -3.82 17.21 0.01
CA MET A 25 -3.44 16.70 1.32
C MET A 25 -1.92 16.77 1.54
N HIS A 26 -1.13 16.23 0.62
CA HIS A 26 0.32 16.17 0.78
C HIS A 26 0.97 17.56 0.71
N ASN A 27 0.58 18.40 -0.24
CA ASN A 27 1.15 19.74 -0.36
C ASN A 27 0.82 20.63 0.84
N THR A 28 -0.39 20.53 1.41
CA THR A 28 -0.73 21.20 2.67
C THR A 28 0.16 20.69 3.81
N SER A 29 0.31 19.38 3.95
CA SER A 29 1.17 18.78 4.98
C SER A 29 2.64 19.20 4.83
N PHE A 30 3.17 19.24 3.61
CA PHE A 30 4.53 19.71 3.35
C PHE A 30 4.71 21.16 3.75
N GLN A 31 3.73 22.00 3.48
CA GLN A 31 3.75 23.42 3.86
C GLN A 31 3.75 23.56 5.39
N GLU A 32 2.86 22.89 6.10
CA GLU A 32 2.76 22.93 7.56
C GLU A 32 4.03 22.40 8.27
N LEU A 33 4.68 21.40 7.68
CA LEU A 33 5.89 20.79 8.21
C LEU A 33 7.18 21.47 7.74
N GLY A 34 7.11 22.51 6.90
CA GLY A 34 8.28 23.18 6.33
C GLY A 34 9.11 22.30 5.39
N ILE A 35 8.51 21.27 4.80
CA ILE A 35 9.18 20.34 3.88
C ILE A 35 9.12 20.93 2.46
N ASN A 36 10.28 21.14 1.84
CA ASN A 36 10.38 21.69 0.48
C ASN A 36 10.16 20.60 -0.58
N TYR A 37 8.95 20.05 -0.62
CA TYR A 37 8.52 19.05 -1.60
C TYR A 37 7.25 19.50 -2.33
N VAL A 38 7.05 18.99 -3.53
CA VAL A 38 5.81 19.11 -4.30
C VAL A 38 5.26 17.74 -4.62
N TYR A 39 3.94 17.59 -4.50
CA TYR A 39 3.22 16.37 -4.85
C TYR A 39 2.28 16.61 -6.01
N LEU A 40 2.41 15.80 -7.06
CA LEU A 40 1.62 15.89 -8.29
C LEU A 40 0.92 14.55 -8.57
N CYS A 41 -0.11 14.57 -9.41
CA CYS A 41 -0.71 13.36 -9.99
C CYS A 41 -0.21 13.14 -11.40
N PHE A 42 0.11 11.89 -11.71
CA PHE A 42 0.51 11.44 -13.04
C PHE A 42 -0.47 10.35 -13.48
N ASP A 43 -1.26 10.65 -14.52
CA ASP A 43 -2.21 9.69 -15.08
C ASP A 43 -1.47 8.69 -15.94
N VAL A 44 -1.09 7.57 -15.32
CA VAL A 44 -0.27 6.52 -15.92
C VAL A 44 -0.87 5.17 -15.58
N GLY A 45 -1.26 4.41 -16.62
CA GLY A 45 -1.72 3.03 -16.50
C GLY A 45 -0.56 2.02 -16.49
N ILE A 46 -0.92 0.72 -16.44
CA ILE A 46 0.04 -0.40 -16.31
C ILE A 46 1.10 -0.40 -17.43
N GLU A 47 0.69 -0.09 -18.66
CA GLU A 47 1.60 -0.14 -19.82
C GLU A 47 2.71 0.93 -19.77
N GLY A 48 2.37 2.14 -19.30
CA GLY A 48 3.31 3.23 -19.16
C GLY A 48 4.09 3.24 -17.85
N LEU A 49 3.74 2.37 -16.89
CA LEU A 49 4.27 2.45 -15.54
C LEU A 49 5.79 2.33 -15.45
N SER A 50 6.39 1.37 -16.15
CA SER A 50 7.84 1.16 -16.10
C SER A 50 8.59 2.40 -16.57
N GLY A 51 8.22 2.94 -17.75
CA GLY A 51 8.85 4.16 -18.28
C GLY A 51 8.64 5.39 -17.36
N ALA A 52 7.47 5.51 -16.74
CA ALA A 52 7.22 6.58 -15.76
C ALA A 52 8.10 6.46 -14.51
N VAL A 53 8.31 5.23 -14.02
CA VAL A 53 9.20 4.93 -12.87
C VAL A 53 10.65 5.28 -13.23
N ASP A 54 11.14 4.83 -14.37
CA ASP A 54 12.49 5.16 -14.86
C ASP A 54 12.69 6.68 -15.00
N GLY A 55 11.67 7.37 -15.53
CA GLY A 55 11.66 8.82 -15.62
C GLY A 55 11.72 9.51 -14.25
N LEU A 56 10.89 9.08 -13.28
CA LEU A 56 10.90 9.64 -11.93
C LEU A 56 12.24 9.40 -11.21
N VAL A 57 12.84 8.23 -11.37
CA VAL A 57 14.19 7.95 -10.85
C VAL A 57 15.21 8.89 -11.46
N SER A 58 15.21 9.04 -12.79
CA SER A 58 16.13 9.92 -13.52
C SER A 58 15.97 11.39 -13.16
N LEU A 59 14.75 11.83 -12.84
CA LEU A 59 14.43 13.18 -12.36
C LEU A 59 14.74 13.38 -10.88
N GLY A 60 15.21 12.36 -10.16
CA GLY A 60 15.54 12.43 -8.75
C GLY A 60 14.34 12.59 -7.83
N ALA A 61 13.14 12.11 -8.25
CA ALA A 61 11.96 12.08 -7.41
C ALA A 61 12.23 11.34 -6.10
N LYS A 62 11.73 11.86 -4.98
CA LYS A 62 12.02 11.32 -3.64
C LYS A 62 11.21 10.07 -3.31
N GLY A 63 10.07 9.92 -3.96
CA GLY A 63 9.18 8.80 -3.83
C GLY A 63 7.81 9.13 -4.41
N TRP A 64 6.95 8.14 -4.44
CA TRP A 64 5.60 8.29 -4.97
C TRP A 64 4.63 7.28 -4.39
N ASN A 65 3.35 7.59 -4.48
CA ASN A 65 2.30 6.62 -4.22
C ASN A 65 1.86 5.94 -5.52
N CYS A 66 1.33 4.75 -5.40
CA CYS A 66 0.64 4.04 -6.46
C CYS A 66 -0.80 3.74 -6.06
N THR A 67 -1.71 3.99 -7.01
CA THR A 67 -3.10 3.58 -6.89
C THR A 67 -3.47 2.64 -8.05
N MET A 68 -4.73 2.29 -8.16
CA MET A 68 -5.23 1.42 -9.23
C MET A 68 -4.91 2.04 -10.62
N PRO A 69 -4.48 1.20 -11.58
CA PRO A 69 -4.32 -0.25 -11.54
C PRO A 69 -2.89 -0.71 -11.16
N ASN A 70 -2.01 0.16 -10.73
CA ASN A 70 -0.54 0.02 -10.77
C ASN A 70 0.07 -0.75 -9.58
N LYS A 71 -0.65 -0.91 -8.46
CA LYS A 71 -0.06 -1.40 -7.20
C LYS A 71 0.66 -2.75 -7.31
N SER A 72 0.09 -3.72 -8.03
CA SER A 72 0.73 -5.04 -8.19
C SER A 72 1.91 -5.02 -9.16
N LYS A 73 1.82 -4.22 -10.23
CA LYS A 73 2.95 -4.06 -11.15
C LYS A 73 4.10 -3.30 -10.49
N MET A 74 3.80 -2.31 -9.64
CA MET A 74 4.82 -1.56 -8.90
C MET A 74 5.60 -2.46 -7.94
N ALA A 75 4.97 -3.47 -7.33
CA ALA A 75 5.68 -4.45 -6.50
C ALA A 75 6.77 -5.21 -7.26
N GLN A 76 6.57 -5.44 -8.57
CA GLN A 76 7.56 -6.10 -9.43
C GLN A 76 8.72 -5.18 -9.85
N LEU A 77 8.55 -3.87 -9.73
CA LEU A 77 9.54 -2.85 -10.12
C LEU A 77 10.37 -2.36 -8.92
N CYS A 78 10.00 -2.74 -7.70
CA CYS A 78 10.76 -2.36 -6.51
C CYS A 78 11.92 -3.33 -6.26
N ASP A 79 13.06 -2.80 -5.81
CA ASP A 79 14.24 -3.60 -5.45
C ASP A 79 14.06 -4.32 -4.10
N VAL A 80 13.32 -3.70 -3.20
CA VAL A 80 13.04 -4.24 -1.86
C VAL A 80 11.59 -4.00 -1.50
N LEU A 81 10.95 -4.98 -0.91
CA LEU A 81 9.57 -4.91 -0.43
C LEU A 81 9.51 -5.00 1.09
N SER A 82 8.65 -4.19 1.69
CA SER A 82 8.29 -4.38 3.09
C SER A 82 7.54 -5.71 3.29
N PRO A 83 7.51 -6.29 4.51
CA PRO A 83 6.79 -7.54 4.75
C PRO A 83 5.33 -7.52 4.26
N ALA A 84 4.59 -6.45 4.54
CA ALA A 84 3.22 -6.30 4.07
C ALA A 84 3.12 -6.22 2.54
N ALA A 85 4.05 -5.52 1.87
CA ALA A 85 4.08 -5.41 0.41
C ALA A 85 4.45 -6.75 -0.25
N SER A 86 5.40 -7.49 0.31
CA SER A 86 5.81 -8.82 -0.15
C SER A 86 4.65 -9.81 -0.07
N ILE A 87 3.98 -9.88 1.09
CA ILE A 87 2.86 -10.80 1.33
C ILE A 87 1.66 -10.48 0.43
N THR A 88 1.33 -9.20 0.25
CA THR A 88 0.18 -8.78 -0.56
C THR A 88 0.46 -8.74 -2.05
N GLY A 89 1.74 -8.78 -2.47
CA GLY A 89 2.16 -8.53 -3.85
C GLY A 89 1.71 -7.15 -4.36
N SER A 90 1.60 -6.16 -3.47
CA SER A 90 0.99 -4.86 -3.75
C SER A 90 1.72 -3.73 -3.05
N VAL A 91 2.15 -2.73 -3.82
CA VAL A 91 2.85 -1.52 -3.35
C VAL A 91 1.97 -0.30 -3.60
N ASN A 92 1.69 0.47 -2.55
CA ASN A 92 1.01 1.76 -2.66
C ASN A 92 1.93 2.95 -2.37
N THR A 93 3.14 2.70 -1.86
CA THR A 93 4.11 3.74 -1.49
C THR A 93 5.51 3.28 -1.86
N VAL A 94 6.24 4.12 -2.56
CA VAL A 94 7.64 3.89 -2.96
C VAL A 94 8.51 5.01 -2.41
N VAL A 95 9.61 4.64 -1.79
CA VAL A 95 10.71 5.55 -1.44
C VAL A 95 11.86 5.30 -2.39
N ASN A 96 12.38 6.35 -3.00
CA ASN A 96 13.56 6.30 -3.86
C ASN A 96 14.81 6.69 -3.06
N GLU A 97 15.62 5.71 -2.74
CA GLU A 97 16.89 5.88 -2.05
C GLU A 97 18.05 5.86 -3.05
N ASN A 98 18.25 6.99 -3.75
CA ASN A 98 19.32 7.14 -4.75
C ASN A 98 19.26 6.10 -5.88
N GLY A 99 18.07 5.85 -6.39
CA GLY A 99 17.81 4.88 -7.46
C GLY A 99 17.40 3.50 -6.97
N LYS A 100 17.57 3.17 -5.70
CA LYS A 100 17.06 1.95 -5.09
C LYS A 100 15.62 2.15 -4.62
N LEU A 101 14.70 1.35 -5.13
CA LEU A 101 13.27 1.49 -4.89
C LEU A 101 12.80 0.60 -3.74
N MET A 102 12.37 1.24 -2.66
CA MET A 102 11.80 0.57 -1.48
C MET A 102 10.27 0.63 -1.56
N GLY A 103 9.63 -0.53 -1.73
CA GLY A 103 8.17 -0.64 -1.86
C GLY A 103 7.46 -1.00 -0.56
N TYR A 104 6.42 -0.26 -0.24
CA TYR A 104 5.61 -0.44 0.96
C TYR A 104 4.13 -0.63 0.61
N ASN A 105 3.42 -1.38 1.44
CA ASN A 105 1.96 -1.36 1.50
C ASN A 105 1.54 -0.77 2.84
N THR A 106 1.06 0.47 2.80
CA THR A 106 0.64 1.22 3.99
C THR A 106 -0.87 1.26 4.20
N ASP A 107 -1.67 0.63 3.31
CA ASP A 107 -3.13 0.64 3.40
C ASP A 107 -3.61 -0.05 4.69
N GLY A 108 -3.04 -1.23 4.99
CA GLY A 108 -3.36 -1.97 6.21
C GLY A 108 -2.91 -1.25 7.47
N THR A 109 -1.67 -0.75 7.49
CA THR A 109 -1.12 0.00 8.62
C THR A 109 -1.94 1.26 8.92
N GLY A 110 -2.35 1.99 7.87
CA GLY A 110 -3.19 3.18 8.01
C GLY A 110 -4.55 2.85 8.63
N TYR A 111 -5.18 1.76 8.18
CA TYR A 111 -6.44 1.30 8.74
C TYR A 111 -6.30 0.88 10.22
N MET A 112 -5.29 0.07 10.56
CA MET A 112 -5.07 -0.37 11.94
C MET A 112 -4.76 0.81 12.87
N ARG A 113 -4.05 1.81 12.37
CA ARG A 113 -3.81 3.05 13.11
C ARG A 113 -5.12 3.80 13.38
N ALA A 114 -6.00 3.94 12.39
CA ALA A 114 -7.30 4.58 12.56
C ALA A 114 -8.19 3.83 13.57
N VAL A 115 -8.17 2.49 13.56
CA VAL A 115 -8.87 1.66 14.56
C VAL A 115 -8.37 1.95 15.98
N LYS A 116 -7.04 2.02 16.15
CA LYS A 116 -6.41 2.35 17.43
C LYS A 116 -6.75 3.77 17.90
N GLU A 117 -6.70 4.75 17.00
CA GLU A 117 -7.07 6.15 17.29
C GLU A 117 -8.56 6.30 17.64
N ALA A 118 -9.42 5.43 17.13
CA ALA A 118 -10.83 5.32 17.52
C ALA A 118 -11.05 4.61 18.89
N GLY A 119 -9.98 4.24 19.59
CA GLY A 119 -10.03 3.65 20.94
C GLY A 119 -10.17 2.13 20.98
N PHE A 120 -10.02 1.43 19.84
CA PHE A 120 -10.13 -0.03 19.81
C PHE A 120 -8.75 -0.69 19.86
N SER A 121 -8.62 -1.77 20.65
CA SER A 121 -7.48 -2.69 20.61
C SER A 121 -7.86 -3.89 19.75
N ILE A 122 -6.96 -4.31 18.86
CA ILE A 122 -7.20 -5.48 17.98
C ILE A 122 -6.38 -6.71 18.39
N LYS A 123 -5.33 -6.52 19.18
CA LYS A 123 -4.43 -7.60 19.59
C LYS A 123 -5.18 -8.62 20.44
N GLY A 124 -5.19 -9.87 20.00
CA GLY A 124 -5.87 -10.97 20.66
C GLY A 124 -7.38 -11.04 20.40
N GLU A 125 -7.94 -10.08 19.65
CA GLU A 125 -9.37 -10.01 19.34
C GLU A 125 -9.76 -10.85 18.13
N LYS A 126 -11.07 -11.00 17.92
CA LYS A 126 -11.64 -11.56 16.69
C LYS A 126 -12.06 -10.43 15.76
N MET A 127 -11.78 -10.59 14.49
CA MET A 127 -12.10 -9.61 13.45
C MET A 127 -12.98 -10.23 12.38
N THR A 128 -14.03 -9.54 11.96
CA THR A 128 -14.81 -9.89 10.78
C THR A 128 -14.54 -8.89 9.66
N LEU A 129 -14.18 -9.40 8.49
CA LEU A 129 -13.87 -8.59 7.30
C LEU A 129 -14.90 -8.88 6.20
N LEU A 130 -15.58 -7.84 5.71
CA LEU A 130 -16.54 -7.95 4.64
C LEU A 130 -15.89 -7.53 3.31
N GLY A 131 -15.63 -8.52 2.44
CA GLY A 131 -14.96 -8.35 1.16
C GLY A 131 -13.54 -8.90 1.14
N ALA A 132 -13.02 -9.20 -0.06
CA ALA A 132 -11.67 -9.73 -0.30
C ALA A 132 -10.92 -8.94 -1.39
N GLY A 133 -11.26 -7.67 -1.62
CA GLY A 133 -10.56 -6.80 -2.57
C GLY A 133 -9.19 -6.35 -2.04
N GLY A 134 -8.44 -5.58 -2.83
CA GLY A 134 -7.07 -5.17 -2.50
C GLY A 134 -6.93 -4.47 -1.15
N ALA A 135 -7.85 -3.56 -0.79
CA ALA A 135 -7.85 -2.92 0.53
C ALA A 135 -8.10 -3.94 1.65
N ALA A 136 -9.09 -4.83 1.47
CA ALA A 136 -9.40 -5.87 2.44
C ALA A 136 -8.21 -6.82 2.66
N THR A 137 -7.51 -7.21 1.58
CA THR A 137 -6.31 -8.05 1.66
C THR A 137 -5.18 -7.35 2.42
N SER A 138 -4.98 -6.05 2.19
CA SER A 138 -3.97 -5.27 2.94
C SER A 138 -4.30 -5.18 4.43
N ILE A 139 -5.58 -4.97 4.77
CA ILE A 139 -6.07 -4.94 6.15
C ILE A 139 -5.91 -6.32 6.80
N LEU A 140 -6.30 -7.39 6.12
CA LEU A 140 -6.15 -8.77 6.56
C LEU A 140 -4.70 -9.08 6.95
N VAL A 141 -3.77 -8.78 6.06
CA VAL A 141 -2.34 -9.02 6.27
C VAL A 141 -1.83 -8.22 7.48
N GLN A 142 -2.17 -6.94 7.56
CA GLN A 142 -1.71 -6.10 8.68
C GLN A 142 -2.33 -6.54 10.00
N ALA A 143 -3.63 -6.82 10.04
CA ALA A 143 -4.31 -7.30 11.24
C ALA A 143 -3.67 -8.58 11.79
N ALA A 144 -3.30 -9.48 10.89
CA ALA A 144 -2.60 -10.68 11.27
C ALA A 144 -1.16 -10.42 11.76
N LEU A 145 -0.43 -9.43 11.17
CA LEU A 145 0.87 -8.97 11.65
C LEU A 145 0.79 -8.33 13.03
N ASP A 146 -0.29 -7.59 13.30
CA ASP A 146 -0.52 -6.89 14.56
C ASP A 146 -1.07 -7.80 15.68
N GLY A 147 -1.28 -9.09 15.39
CA GLY A 147 -1.64 -10.10 16.40
C GLY A 147 -3.14 -10.24 16.67
N VAL A 148 -4.00 -9.98 15.70
CA VAL A 148 -5.41 -10.39 15.75
C VAL A 148 -5.47 -11.92 15.88
N ARG A 149 -6.32 -12.41 16.80
CA ARG A 149 -6.39 -13.84 17.14
C ARG A 149 -7.09 -14.66 16.05
N GLU A 150 -8.16 -14.12 15.49
CA GLU A 150 -8.99 -14.81 14.51
C GLU A 150 -9.58 -13.80 13.51
N ILE A 151 -9.52 -14.12 12.22
CA ILE A 151 -10.10 -13.27 11.18
C ILE A 151 -11.05 -14.09 10.32
N SER A 152 -12.34 -13.69 10.31
CA SER A 152 -13.36 -14.26 9.44
C SER A 152 -13.59 -13.34 8.25
N VAL A 153 -13.39 -13.83 7.03
CA VAL A 153 -13.59 -13.07 5.80
C VAL A 153 -14.83 -13.56 5.08
N PHE A 154 -15.81 -12.69 4.88
CA PHE A 154 -17.02 -12.97 4.12
C PHE A 154 -16.97 -12.23 2.78
N CYS A 155 -17.02 -12.96 1.67
CA CYS A 155 -16.94 -12.37 0.35
C CYS A 155 -17.69 -13.20 -0.71
N ARG A 156 -18.04 -12.54 -1.82
CA ARG A 156 -18.59 -13.24 -2.97
C ARG A 156 -17.48 -14.07 -3.62
N PRO A 157 -17.77 -15.30 -4.07
CA PRO A 157 -16.81 -16.11 -4.84
C PRO A 157 -16.28 -15.35 -6.06
N GLY A 158 -15.00 -15.50 -6.37
CA GLY A 158 -14.36 -14.88 -7.53
C GLY A 158 -12.87 -14.66 -7.36
N LYS A 159 -12.25 -13.99 -8.34
CA LYS A 159 -10.78 -13.77 -8.39
C LYS A 159 -10.21 -13.13 -7.13
N SER A 160 -10.94 -12.20 -6.52
CA SER A 160 -10.50 -11.55 -5.27
C SER A 160 -10.45 -12.52 -4.09
N THR A 161 -11.37 -13.48 -4.02
CA THR A 161 -11.38 -14.53 -3.00
C THR A 161 -10.22 -15.48 -3.18
N GLU A 162 -9.93 -15.87 -4.42
CA GLU A 162 -8.79 -16.74 -4.75
C GLU A 162 -7.47 -16.04 -4.40
N HIS A 163 -7.32 -14.77 -4.74
CA HIS A 163 -6.15 -13.97 -4.37
C HIS A 163 -5.97 -13.89 -2.85
N ALA A 164 -7.03 -13.59 -2.08
CA ALA A 164 -6.96 -13.56 -0.63
C ALA A 164 -6.54 -14.91 -0.04
N ARG A 165 -7.04 -16.04 -0.58
CA ARG A 165 -6.60 -17.40 -0.19
C ARG A 165 -5.12 -17.64 -0.48
N GLN A 166 -4.63 -17.21 -1.65
CA GLN A 166 -3.21 -17.33 -2.00
C GLN A 166 -2.33 -16.55 -1.03
N VAL A 167 -2.70 -15.29 -0.73
CA VAL A 167 -1.99 -14.44 0.23
C VAL A 167 -1.91 -15.08 1.63
N ILE A 168 -3.00 -15.71 2.09
CA ILE A 168 -3.02 -16.42 3.37
C ILE A 168 -2.09 -17.64 3.34
N ASN A 169 -2.10 -18.40 2.25
CA ASN A 169 -1.27 -19.61 2.11
C ASN A 169 0.22 -19.28 2.01
N GLN A 170 0.61 -18.27 1.22
CA GLN A 170 2.01 -17.83 1.12
C GLN A 170 2.58 -17.44 2.47
N ARG A 171 1.79 -16.78 3.30
CA ARG A 171 2.22 -16.36 4.63
C ARG A 171 2.47 -17.53 5.58
N SER A 172 1.73 -18.62 5.46
CA SER A 172 1.90 -19.78 6.32
C SER A 172 3.17 -20.56 6.05
N GLU A 173 3.76 -20.41 4.88
CA GLU A 173 5.07 -21.01 4.57
C GLU A 173 6.24 -20.21 5.17
N GLU A 174 6.12 -18.89 5.30
CA GLU A 174 7.17 -18.01 5.83
C GLU A 174 7.11 -17.80 7.35
N HIS A 175 5.93 -17.87 7.98
CA HIS A 175 5.73 -17.60 9.42
C HIS A 175 4.72 -18.57 10.05
N THR A 176 5.23 -19.70 10.59
CA THR A 176 4.59 -20.67 11.50
C THR A 176 3.10 -21.01 11.31
N SER A 177 2.80 -22.29 11.43
CA SER A 177 1.48 -22.95 11.36
C SER A 177 0.36 -22.35 12.24
N GLU A 178 0.68 -21.48 13.19
CA GLU A 178 -0.30 -20.83 14.08
C GLU A 178 -1.25 -19.84 13.38
N LEU A 179 -0.87 -19.27 12.24
CA LEU A 179 -1.66 -18.24 11.56
C LEU A 179 -2.70 -18.80 10.58
N GLN A 180 -2.46 -19.98 10.00
CA GLN A 180 -3.45 -20.67 9.14
C GLN A 180 -4.72 -21.03 9.90
N SER A 181 -4.59 -21.43 11.17
CA SER A 181 -5.74 -21.80 12.01
C SER A 181 -6.64 -20.62 12.37
N ARG A 182 -6.21 -19.38 12.09
CA ARG A 182 -6.87 -18.14 12.53
C ARG A 182 -7.68 -17.43 11.45
N ILE A 183 -7.53 -17.80 10.17
CA ILE A 183 -8.22 -17.11 9.07
C ILE A 183 -9.18 -18.06 8.36
N THR A 184 -10.47 -17.69 8.36
CA THR A 184 -11.53 -18.42 7.64
C THR A 184 -12.11 -17.53 6.56
N ILE A 185 -12.24 -18.05 5.33
CA ILE A 185 -12.92 -17.38 4.21
C ILE A 185 -14.19 -18.15 3.86
N SER A 186 -15.31 -17.48 3.92
CA SER A 186 -16.63 -17.97 3.56
C SER A 186 -17.25 -17.15 2.43
#